data_90c31b6516683c482def58e6f9811ab7
#
_entry.id   90c31b6516683c482def58e6f9811ab7
#
_cell.length_a   1.000
_cell.length_b   1.000
_cell.length_c   1.000
_cell.angle_alpha   90.00
_cell.angle_beta   90.00
_cell.angle_gamma   90.00
#
_symmetry.space_group_name_H-M   'P 1'
#
loop_
_entity.id
_entity.type
_entity.pdbx_description
1 polymer ?
#
loop_
_entity_poly.entity_id
_entity_poly.type
_entity_poly.pdbx_seq_one_letter_code
_entity_poly.pdbx_strand_id
1 'polypeptide(L)'
;GEKIKSGQLAPYEWGQLDYKIKELYDAPMYVDDTPSLSVFELRTKARRLVREHGVKIIIIDYLQLMNASGMSFGSRQEEVSTISRSAKELNIPIIALSQLNRGVESREGIDGKRPQLSDLRESGAIEQDADMVCFIHRPEYYKIYSDEKGNDLHGMAEIIIAKHRNGAVGDVLLRFRGEFARFQNPDDDVIVPMPGEAPG
;
A
#
# COMPACT_ATOMS: atom_id res chain seq x y z
N GLY A 1 -6.20 14.42 -8.08
CA GLY A 1 -4.80 14.35 -7.62
C GLY A 1 -3.93 15.42 -8.25
N GLU A 2 -3.78 15.48 -9.58
CA GLU A 2 -2.86 16.40 -10.27
C GLU A 2 -3.16 17.86 -10.03
N LYS A 3 -4.43 18.28 -10.09
CA LYS A 3 -4.83 19.68 -9.83
C LYS A 3 -4.43 20.15 -8.42
N ILE A 4 -4.49 19.27 -7.42
CA ILE A 4 -4.06 19.60 -6.06
C ILE A 4 -2.54 19.75 -6.00
N LYS A 5 -1.80 18.84 -6.66
CA LYS A 5 -0.33 18.90 -6.70
C LYS A 5 0.20 20.10 -7.44
N SER A 6 -0.46 20.50 -8.53
CA SER A 6 -0.08 21.68 -9.35
C SER A 6 -0.61 22.99 -8.81
N GLY A 7 -1.52 22.99 -7.83
CA GLY A 7 -2.21 24.18 -7.33
C GLY A 7 -3.22 24.79 -8.30
N GLN A 8 -3.52 24.10 -9.41
CA GLN A 8 -4.42 24.59 -10.46
C GLN A 8 -5.88 24.23 -10.19
N LEU A 9 -6.39 24.66 -9.03
CA LEU A 9 -7.78 24.49 -8.65
C LEU A 9 -8.56 25.76 -9.00
N ALA A 10 -9.75 25.60 -9.59
CA ALA A 10 -10.69 26.70 -9.77
C ALA A 10 -11.25 27.15 -8.39
N PRO A 11 -11.75 28.41 -8.27
CA PRO A 11 -12.27 28.90 -6.98
C PRO A 11 -13.33 28.00 -6.34
N TYR A 12 -14.22 27.43 -7.12
CA TYR A 12 -15.24 26.50 -6.61
C TYR A 12 -14.65 25.15 -6.12
N GLU A 13 -13.57 24.68 -6.77
CA GLU A 13 -12.86 23.45 -6.37
C GLU A 13 -12.14 23.66 -5.03
N TRP A 14 -11.61 24.86 -4.79
CA TRP A 14 -11.06 25.23 -3.49
C TRP A 14 -12.11 25.18 -2.39
N GLY A 15 -13.32 25.72 -2.65
CA GLY A 15 -14.41 25.65 -1.69
C GLY A 15 -14.85 24.21 -1.38
N GLN A 16 -14.90 23.34 -2.41
CA GLN A 16 -15.20 21.92 -2.21
C GLN A 16 -14.11 21.21 -1.41
N LEU A 17 -12.85 21.49 -1.70
CA LEU A 17 -11.72 20.92 -0.98
C LEU A 17 -11.74 21.31 0.49
N ASP A 18 -11.93 22.62 0.78
CA ASP A 18 -12.00 23.14 2.14
C ASP A 18 -13.16 22.52 2.94
N TYR A 19 -14.32 22.36 2.29
CA TYR A 19 -15.46 21.67 2.91
C TYR A 19 -15.14 20.20 3.25
N LYS A 20 -14.51 19.47 2.32
CA LYS A 20 -14.19 18.05 2.50
C LYS A 20 -13.04 17.79 3.48
N ILE A 21 -12.07 18.69 3.53
CA ILE A 21 -10.96 18.59 4.48
C ILE A 21 -11.45 18.66 5.93
N LYS A 22 -12.54 19.38 6.21
CA LYS A 22 -13.10 19.44 7.56
C LYS A 22 -13.47 18.08 8.12
N GLU A 23 -13.89 17.15 7.27
CA GLU A 23 -14.17 15.76 7.68
C GLU A 23 -12.91 15.05 8.24
N LEU A 24 -11.70 15.50 7.87
CA LEU A 24 -10.43 14.92 8.33
C LEU A 24 -9.91 15.54 9.63
N TYR A 25 -10.37 16.74 10.01
CA TYR A 25 -9.85 17.43 11.21
C TYR A 25 -10.13 16.66 12.50
N ASP A 26 -11.28 16.01 12.57
CA ASP A 26 -11.69 15.21 13.73
C ASP A 26 -11.41 13.71 13.55
N ALA A 27 -10.81 13.33 12.41
CA ALA A 27 -10.45 11.93 12.18
C ALA A 27 -9.30 11.53 13.11
N PRO A 28 -9.37 10.36 13.77
CA PRO A 28 -8.33 9.86 14.66
C PRO A 28 -7.12 9.34 13.86
N MET A 29 -6.55 10.21 13.02
CA MET A 29 -5.42 9.93 12.15
C MET A 29 -4.21 10.77 12.58
N TYR A 30 -3.12 10.10 12.87
CA TYR A 30 -1.86 10.71 13.31
C TYR A 30 -0.79 10.45 12.26
N VAL A 31 -0.12 11.49 11.79
CA VAL A 31 0.95 11.41 10.79
C VAL A 31 2.26 11.75 11.46
N ASP A 32 3.25 10.90 11.29
CA ASP A 32 4.63 11.13 11.70
C ASP A 32 5.51 11.14 10.44
N ASP A 33 6.01 12.30 10.10
CA ASP A 33 6.85 12.55 8.92
C ASP A 33 8.36 12.61 9.26
N THR A 34 8.75 12.09 10.44
CA THR A 34 10.15 12.05 10.85
C THR A 34 10.98 11.24 9.85
N PRO A 35 11.98 11.84 9.19
CA PRO A 35 12.82 11.11 8.26
C PRO A 35 13.71 10.10 8.99
N SER A 36 13.91 8.93 8.37
CA SER A 36 14.80 7.89 8.92
C SER A 36 14.45 7.47 10.35
N LEU A 37 13.17 7.31 10.64
CA LEU A 37 12.68 6.93 11.97
C LEU A 37 13.35 5.62 12.43
N SER A 38 13.92 5.64 13.62
CA SER A 38 14.50 4.42 14.20
C SER A 38 13.41 3.49 14.77
N VAL A 39 13.74 2.20 14.87
CA VAL A 39 12.84 1.19 15.47
C VAL A 39 12.42 1.56 16.89
N PHE A 40 13.37 2.10 17.68
CA PHE A 40 13.10 2.50 19.07
C PHE A 40 12.15 3.70 19.14
N GLU A 41 12.35 4.68 18.27
CA GLU A 41 11.47 5.84 18.18
C GLU A 41 10.07 5.44 17.73
N LEU A 42 9.95 4.60 16.66
CA LEU A 42 8.66 4.04 16.25
C LEU A 42 7.95 3.37 17.42
N ARG A 43 8.64 2.48 18.13
CA ARG A 43 8.07 1.75 19.27
C ARG A 43 7.60 2.68 20.39
N THR A 44 8.39 3.70 20.71
CA THR A 44 8.06 4.67 21.76
C THR A 44 6.87 5.53 21.37
N LYS A 45 6.89 6.09 20.16
CA LYS A 45 5.80 6.93 19.63
C LYS A 45 4.50 6.11 19.49
N ALA A 46 4.59 4.91 18.93
CA ALA A 46 3.45 4.03 18.73
C ALA A 46 2.79 3.62 20.06
N ARG A 47 3.59 3.21 21.04
CA ARG A 47 3.07 2.88 22.38
C ARG A 47 2.35 4.05 23.03
N ARG A 48 2.89 5.26 22.87
CA ARG A 48 2.25 6.47 23.36
C ARG A 48 0.91 6.71 22.66
N LEU A 49 0.87 6.66 21.32
CA LEU A 49 -0.35 6.84 20.53
C LEU A 49 -1.42 5.78 20.84
N VAL A 50 -1.02 4.53 21.02
CA VAL A 50 -1.95 3.47 21.44
C VAL A 50 -2.54 3.75 22.82
N ARG A 51 -1.69 4.13 23.78
CA ARG A 51 -2.13 4.35 25.18
C ARG A 51 -2.97 5.63 25.34
N GLU A 52 -2.56 6.73 24.70
CA GLU A 52 -3.15 8.05 24.92
C GLU A 52 -4.32 8.32 23.97
N HIS A 53 -4.28 7.77 22.76
CA HIS A 53 -5.25 8.04 21.71
C HIS A 53 -6.00 6.79 21.21
N GLY A 54 -5.68 5.62 21.73
CA GLY A 54 -6.34 4.37 21.37
C GLY A 54 -6.14 3.94 19.91
N VAL A 55 -5.01 4.28 19.31
CA VAL A 55 -4.68 3.90 17.93
C VAL A 55 -4.81 2.39 17.75
N LYS A 56 -5.48 1.97 16.68
CA LYS A 56 -5.82 0.56 16.40
C LYS A 56 -5.04 -0.05 15.25
N ILE A 57 -4.37 0.75 14.43
CA ILE A 57 -3.59 0.31 13.29
C ILE A 57 -2.42 1.26 13.06
N ILE A 58 -1.30 0.72 12.61
CA ILE A 58 -0.14 1.51 12.17
C ILE A 58 0.14 1.19 10.72
N ILE A 59 0.44 2.22 9.93
CA ILE A 59 0.88 2.09 8.54
C ILE A 59 2.28 2.67 8.44
N ILE A 60 3.23 1.91 7.90
CA ILE A 60 4.63 2.30 7.71
C ILE A 60 4.92 2.42 6.21
N ASP A 61 5.23 3.61 5.73
CA ASP A 61 5.58 3.89 4.34
C ASP A 61 7.02 4.45 4.28
N TYR A 62 7.97 3.67 3.97
CA TYR A 62 8.09 2.23 3.77
C TYR A 62 9.28 1.69 4.60
N LEU A 63 9.33 0.39 4.84
CA LEU A 63 10.28 -0.21 5.78
C LEU A 63 11.75 0.12 5.51
N GLN A 64 12.13 0.26 4.23
CA GLN A 64 13.52 0.53 3.84
C GLN A 64 14.00 1.95 4.22
N LEU A 65 13.10 2.88 4.58
CA LEU A 65 13.46 4.19 5.11
C LEU A 65 13.76 4.17 6.60
N MET A 66 13.33 3.12 7.29
CA MET A 66 13.62 2.98 8.71
C MET A 66 15.07 2.58 8.94
N ASN A 67 15.60 2.93 10.08
CA ASN A 67 16.91 2.51 10.53
C ASN A 67 16.83 1.88 11.92
N ALA A 68 17.83 1.12 12.27
CA ALA A 68 17.98 0.54 13.59
C ALA A 68 19.15 1.19 14.32
N SER A 69 19.18 2.53 14.33
CA SER A 69 20.21 3.34 14.98
C SER A 69 20.46 2.88 16.40
N GLY A 70 21.74 2.74 16.74
CA GLY A 70 22.18 2.27 18.07
C GLY A 70 22.41 0.75 18.17
N MET A 71 22.15 -0.01 17.11
CA MET A 71 22.54 -1.42 17.00
C MET A 71 23.53 -1.61 15.86
N SER A 72 24.49 -2.52 16.01
CA SER A 72 25.37 -2.97 14.94
C SER A 72 24.74 -4.21 14.30
N PHE A 73 24.43 -4.13 13.02
CA PHE A 73 23.87 -5.25 12.25
C PHE A 73 24.88 -5.74 11.22
N GLY A 74 24.95 -7.05 11.06
CA GLY A 74 25.79 -7.68 10.04
C GLY A 74 25.20 -7.52 8.63
N SER A 75 23.89 -7.28 8.52
CA SER A 75 23.22 -7.15 7.25
C SER A 75 21.94 -6.32 7.35
N ARG A 76 21.50 -5.77 6.20
CA ARG A 76 20.20 -5.08 6.08
C ARG A 76 19.02 -6.00 6.41
N GLN A 77 19.16 -7.29 6.17
CA GLN A 77 18.15 -8.30 6.50
C GLN A 77 17.92 -8.41 8.00
N GLU A 78 18.98 -8.39 8.81
CA GLU A 78 18.88 -8.42 10.27
C GLU A 78 18.19 -7.15 10.80
N GLU A 79 18.52 -6.01 10.21
CA GLU A 79 17.89 -4.74 10.56
C GLU A 79 16.39 -4.76 10.30
N VAL A 80 15.97 -5.18 9.12
CA VAL A 80 14.55 -5.30 8.76
C VAL A 80 13.83 -6.33 9.63
N SER A 81 14.47 -7.45 9.95
CA SER A 81 13.92 -8.45 10.87
C SER A 81 13.67 -7.86 12.26
N THR A 82 14.62 -7.07 12.75
CA THR A 82 14.47 -6.40 14.06
C THR A 82 13.32 -5.40 14.05
N ILE A 83 13.16 -4.65 12.95
CA ILE A 83 12.02 -3.74 12.76
C ILE A 83 10.70 -4.51 12.82
N SER A 84 10.58 -5.59 12.06
CA SER A 84 9.38 -6.42 11.99
C SER A 84 9.00 -7.01 13.36
N ARG A 85 9.97 -7.57 14.09
CA ARG A 85 9.74 -8.13 15.43
C ARG A 85 9.33 -7.07 16.44
N SER A 86 10.00 -5.91 16.45
CA SER A 86 9.68 -4.82 17.36
C SER A 86 8.29 -4.23 17.09
N ALA A 87 7.86 -4.23 15.84
CA ALA A 87 6.51 -3.84 15.46
C ALA A 87 5.46 -4.80 16.04
N LYS A 88 5.70 -6.12 16.01
CA LYS A 88 4.78 -7.12 16.57
C LYS A 88 4.57 -6.98 18.09
N GLU A 89 5.55 -6.47 18.83
CA GLU A 89 5.42 -6.24 20.27
C GLU A 89 4.39 -5.16 20.65
N LEU A 90 3.94 -4.37 19.66
CA LEU A 90 2.88 -3.37 19.88
C LEU A 90 1.50 -3.97 20.03
N ASN A 91 1.31 -5.23 19.64
CA ASN A 91 0.06 -5.99 19.73
C ASN A 91 -1.14 -5.30 19.06
N ILE A 92 -0.87 -4.59 17.98
CA ILE A 92 -1.86 -3.99 17.07
C ILE A 92 -1.51 -4.34 15.63
N PRO A 93 -2.47 -4.33 14.70
CA PRO A 93 -2.21 -4.54 13.29
C PRO A 93 -1.23 -3.51 12.73
N ILE A 94 -0.25 -3.98 11.96
CA ILE A 94 0.72 -3.13 11.29
C ILE A 94 0.72 -3.47 9.80
N ILE A 95 0.47 -2.47 8.98
CA ILE A 95 0.64 -2.54 7.53
C ILE A 95 1.98 -1.88 7.21
N ALA A 96 2.92 -2.67 6.72
CA ALA A 96 4.23 -2.18 6.32
C ALA A 96 4.39 -2.27 4.81
N LEU A 97 4.61 -1.13 4.16
CA LEU A 97 4.96 -1.09 2.75
C LEU A 97 6.41 -1.50 2.58
N SER A 98 6.69 -2.24 1.52
CA SER A 98 8.04 -2.68 1.17
C SER A 98 8.25 -2.59 -0.32
N GLN A 99 9.38 -2.04 -0.73
CA GLN A 99 9.76 -1.99 -2.12
C GLN A 99 10.26 -3.37 -2.57
N LEU A 100 9.85 -3.79 -3.76
CA LEU A 100 10.33 -5.01 -4.39
C LEU A 100 11.72 -4.83 -4.97
N ASN A 101 12.45 -5.95 -5.13
CA ASN A 101 13.71 -5.97 -5.88
C ASN A 101 13.43 -5.57 -7.34
N ARG A 102 14.27 -4.71 -7.89
CA ARG A 102 14.19 -4.25 -9.30
C ARG A 102 14.31 -5.38 -10.32
N GLY A 103 14.79 -6.55 -9.91
CA GLY A 103 14.82 -7.75 -10.75
C GLY A 103 13.47 -8.15 -11.35
N VAL A 104 12.35 -7.77 -10.71
CA VAL A 104 11.00 -7.96 -11.27
C VAL A 104 10.82 -7.20 -12.57
N GLU A 105 11.39 -5.99 -12.67
CA GLU A 105 11.27 -5.13 -13.84
C GLU A 105 12.07 -5.64 -15.05
N SER A 106 13.06 -6.50 -14.84
CA SER A 106 13.90 -7.08 -15.91
C SER A 106 13.35 -8.38 -16.47
N ARG A 107 12.38 -9.03 -15.80
CA ARG A 107 11.77 -10.28 -16.29
C ARG A 107 10.91 -10.02 -17.51
N GLU A 108 10.78 -11.02 -18.39
CA GLU A 108 9.96 -10.94 -19.59
C GLU A 108 8.59 -11.59 -19.41
N GLY A 109 7.62 -11.17 -20.24
CA GLY A 109 6.26 -11.69 -20.24
C GLY A 109 5.39 -11.20 -19.08
N ILE A 110 4.10 -11.50 -19.15
CA ILE A 110 3.10 -11.11 -18.15
C ILE A 110 3.41 -11.79 -16.82
N ASP A 111 3.58 -13.10 -16.84
CA ASP A 111 3.86 -13.90 -15.65
C ASP A 111 5.22 -13.57 -15.04
N GLY A 112 6.21 -13.22 -15.88
CA GLY A 112 7.53 -12.80 -15.43
C GLY A 112 7.49 -11.50 -14.63
N LYS A 113 6.63 -10.56 -14.98
CA LYS A 113 6.43 -9.27 -14.27
C LYS A 113 5.57 -9.40 -13.01
N ARG A 114 4.94 -10.55 -12.80
CA ARG A 114 4.12 -10.80 -11.63
C ARG A 114 5.00 -10.99 -10.39
N PRO A 115 4.80 -10.22 -9.30
CA PRO A 115 5.60 -10.30 -8.10
C PRO A 115 5.48 -11.66 -7.39
N GLN A 116 6.57 -12.10 -6.77
CA GLN A 116 6.67 -13.35 -6.02
C GLN A 116 7.37 -13.12 -4.67
N LEU A 117 7.22 -14.04 -3.73
CA LEU A 117 7.89 -13.95 -2.41
C LEU A 117 9.41 -13.82 -2.52
N SER A 118 10.02 -14.45 -3.53
CA SER A 118 11.46 -14.30 -3.81
C SER A 118 11.89 -12.87 -4.16
N ASP A 119 10.94 -12.01 -4.53
CA ASP A 119 11.22 -10.60 -4.85
C ASP A 119 11.39 -9.73 -3.61
N LEU A 120 11.05 -10.27 -2.44
CA LEU A 120 11.35 -9.70 -1.12
C LEU A 120 12.78 -10.05 -0.64
N ARG A 121 13.69 -10.42 -1.51
CA ARG A 121 14.98 -11.05 -1.21
C ARG A 121 15.90 -10.26 -0.27
N GLU A 122 15.87 -8.95 -0.29
CA GLU A 122 16.58 -8.12 0.69
C GLU A 122 15.83 -8.06 2.04
N SER A 123 14.65 -8.67 2.08
CA SER A 123 13.71 -8.66 3.18
C SER A 123 13.20 -10.07 3.50
N GLY A 124 13.99 -11.12 3.28
CA GLY A 124 13.61 -12.52 3.54
C GLY A 124 13.13 -12.76 4.97
N ALA A 125 13.56 -11.92 5.90
CA ALA A 125 13.05 -11.89 7.26
C ALA A 125 11.60 -11.36 7.31
N ILE A 126 11.22 -10.41 6.45
CA ILE A 126 9.83 -9.90 6.39
C ILE A 126 8.91 -11.04 5.96
N GLU A 127 9.31 -11.83 4.96
CA GLU A 127 8.53 -12.98 4.54
C GLU A 127 8.28 -13.94 5.69
N GLN A 128 9.29 -14.24 6.52
CA GLN A 128 9.14 -15.15 7.65
C GLN A 128 8.25 -14.56 8.76
N ASP A 129 8.46 -13.31 9.09
CA ASP A 129 7.83 -12.63 10.21
C ASP A 129 6.40 -12.16 9.90
N ALA A 130 6.08 -11.80 8.66
CA ALA A 130 4.76 -11.31 8.28
C ALA A 130 3.70 -12.41 8.40
N ASP A 131 2.54 -12.05 8.95
CA ASP A 131 1.39 -12.95 9.00
C ASP A 131 0.68 -13.03 7.64
N MET A 132 0.74 -11.95 6.87
CA MET A 132 0.24 -11.87 5.50
C MET A 132 1.24 -11.10 4.64
N VAL A 133 1.43 -11.56 3.40
CA VAL A 133 2.19 -10.84 2.36
C VAL A 133 1.27 -10.67 1.16
N CYS A 134 1.05 -9.41 0.80
CA CYS A 134 0.28 -9.04 -0.37
C CYS A 134 1.15 -8.25 -1.35
N PHE A 135 1.05 -8.57 -2.64
CA PHE A 135 1.64 -7.77 -3.70
C PHE A 135 0.56 -7.02 -4.46
N ILE A 136 0.92 -5.85 -4.96
CA ILE A 136 0.11 -5.09 -5.91
C ILE A 136 0.76 -5.28 -7.28
N HIS A 137 0.03 -5.88 -8.20
CA HIS A 137 0.46 -6.05 -9.59
C HIS A 137 -0.45 -5.25 -10.51
N ARG A 138 0.16 -4.43 -11.38
CA ARG A 138 -0.54 -3.64 -12.39
C ARG A 138 0.14 -3.88 -13.74
N PRO A 139 -0.45 -4.71 -14.61
CA PRO A 139 0.12 -5.01 -15.93
C PRO A 139 0.40 -3.74 -16.76
N GLU A 140 -0.52 -2.77 -16.74
CA GLU A 140 -0.39 -1.49 -17.44
C GLU A 140 0.88 -0.71 -17.03
N TYR A 141 1.33 -0.83 -15.78
CA TYR A 141 2.59 -0.21 -15.32
C TYR A 141 3.79 -0.69 -16.14
N TYR A 142 3.74 -1.96 -16.59
CA TYR A 142 4.73 -2.59 -17.44
C TYR A 142 4.41 -2.49 -18.94
N LYS A 143 3.41 -1.66 -19.32
CA LYS A 143 2.92 -1.52 -20.71
C LYS A 143 2.37 -2.82 -21.30
N ILE A 144 1.81 -3.67 -20.46
CA ILE A 144 1.12 -4.90 -20.84
C ILE A 144 -0.36 -4.58 -20.81
N TYR A 145 -0.99 -4.55 -21.99
CA TYR A 145 -2.37 -4.11 -22.19
C TYR A 145 -3.33 -5.23 -22.53
N SER A 146 -2.82 -6.43 -22.81
CA SER A 146 -3.65 -7.63 -23.05
C SER A 146 -2.97 -8.86 -22.48
N ASP A 147 -3.77 -9.84 -22.05
CA ASP A 147 -3.29 -11.16 -21.67
C ASP A 147 -3.08 -12.07 -22.89
N GLU A 148 -2.62 -13.29 -22.66
CA GLU A 148 -2.39 -14.30 -23.72
C GLU A 148 -3.67 -14.72 -24.43
N LYS A 149 -4.83 -14.50 -23.81
CA LYS A 149 -6.16 -14.80 -24.37
C LYS A 149 -6.76 -13.61 -25.11
N GLY A 150 -6.07 -12.46 -25.14
CA GLY A 150 -6.52 -11.22 -25.76
C GLY A 150 -7.48 -10.39 -24.90
N ASN A 151 -7.64 -10.70 -23.63
CA ASN A 151 -8.46 -9.86 -22.73
C ASN A 151 -7.75 -8.53 -22.47
N ASP A 152 -8.54 -7.45 -22.40
CA ASP A 152 -8.04 -6.11 -22.10
C ASP A 152 -7.65 -5.97 -20.63
N LEU A 153 -6.42 -5.51 -20.37
CA LEU A 153 -5.83 -5.31 -19.05
C LEU A 153 -5.69 -3.82 -18.67
N HIS A 154 -6.23 -2.89 -19.47
CA HIS A 154 -6.18 -1.47 -19.15
C HIS A 154 -6.88 -1.17 -17.81
N GLY A 155 -6.19 -0.46 -16.94
CA GLY A 155 -6.69 -0.12 -15.62
C GLY A 155 -6.91 -1.31 -14.69
N MET A 156 -6.49 -2.52 -15.08
CA MET A 156 -6.59 -3.70 -14.21
C MET A 156 -5.45 -3.74 -13.20
N ALA A 157 -5.78 -4.24 -12.02
CA ALA A 157 -4.82 -4.47 -10.95
C ALA A 157 -5.17 -5.75 -10.20
N GLU A 158 -4.15 -6.42 -9.69
CA GLU A 158 -4.29 -7.61 -8.86
C GLU A 158 -3.70 -7.36 -7.47
N ILE A 159 -4.42 -7.75 -6.44
CA ILE A 159 -3.88 -7.91 -5.11
C ILE A 159 -3.59 -9.39 -4.91
N ILE A 160 -2.31 -9.73 -4.93
CA ILE A 160 -1.83 -11.12 -4.83
C ILE A 160 -1.55 -11.43 -3.36
N ILE A 161 -2.37 -12.25 -2.73
CA ILE A 161 -2.15 -12.75 -1.37
C ILE A 161 -1.17 -13.92 -1.47
N ALA A 162 0.13 -13.61 -1.44
CA ALA A 162 1.19 -14.62 -1.65
C ALA A 162 1.52 -15.44 -0.40
N LYS A 163 1.21 -14.91 0.78
CA LYS A 163 1.34 -15.59 2.07
C LYS A 163 0.17 -15.19 2.96
N HIS A 164 -0.40 -16.17 3.65
CA HIS A 164 -1.39 -15.94 4.71
C HIS A 164 -1.24 -17.03 5.78
N ARG A 165 -0.81 -16.67 6.99
CA ARG A 165 -0.52 -17.63 8.06
C ARG A 165 -1.75 -18.42 8.50
N ASN A 166 -2.91 -17.77 8.53
CA ASN A 166 -4.16 -18.33 9.08
C ASN A 166 -5.29 -18.39 8.05
N GLY A 167 -5.00 -18.25 6.75
CA GLY A 167 -6.00 -18.25 5.70
C GLY A 167 -5.45 -18.72 4.35
N ALA A 168 -6.31 -18.64 3.33
CA ALA A 168 -5.95 -19.02 1.98
C ALA A 168 -5.09 -17.93 1.30
N VAL A 169 -4.23 -18.36 0.40
CA VAL A 169 -3.59 -17.51 -0.61
C VAL A 169 -4.49 -17.40 -1.84
N GLY A 170 -4.31 -16.37 -2.64
CA GLY A 170 -5.11 -16.17 -3.85
C GLY A 170 -4.98 -14.76 -4.38
N ASP A 171 -5.72 -14.49 -5.45
CA ASP A 171 -5.65 -13.22 -6.15
C ASP A 171 -7.00 -12.52 -6.13
N VAL A 172 -6.99 -11.22 -5.90
CA VAL A 172 -8.17 -10.36 -5.97
C VAL A 172 -7.99 -9.40 -7.13
N LEU A 173 -8.86 -9.51 -8.13
CA LEU A 173 -8.86 -8.62 -9.27
C LEU A 173 -9.60 -7.34 -8.93
N LEU A 174 -8.99 -6.20 -9.25
CA LEU A 174 -9.52 -4.86 -9.03
C LEU A 174 -9.33 -4.00 -10.28
N ARG A 175 -9.99 -2.85 -10.31
CA ARG A 175 -9.66 -1.73 -11.20
C ARG A 175 -8.84 -0.69 -10.47
N PHE A 176 -7.88 -0.09 -11.18
CA PHE A 176 -7.08 1.01 -10.68
C PHE A 176 -7.32 2.27 -11.51
N ARG A 177 -7.86 3.31 -10.88
CA ARG A 177 -8.04 4.62 -11.49
C ARG A 177 -6.85 5.50 -11.14
N GLY A 178 -5.93 5.65 -12.10
CA GLY A 178 -4.67 6.39 -11.89
C GLY A 178 -4.86 7.86 -11.53
N GLU A 179 -5.90 8.52 -12.09
CA GLU A 179 -6.26 9.92 -11.81
C GLU A 179 -6.50 10.20 -10.31
N PHE A 180 -7.02 9.19 -9.60
CA PHE A 180 -7.38 9.27 -8.18
C PHE A 180 -6.50 8.41 -7.28
N ALA A 181 -5.53 7.67 -7.85
CA ALA A 181 -4.75 6.63 -7.16
C ALA A 181 -5.66 5.67 -6.37
N ARG A 182 -6.78 5.25 -6.96
CA ARG A 182 -7.85 4.52 -6.29
C ARG A 182 -8.05 3.13 -6.89
N PHE A 183 -8.13 2.13 -6.01
CA PHE A 183 -8.64 0.81 -6.35
C PHE A 183 -10.14 0.75 -6.14
N GLN A 184 -10.84 0.03 -7.01
CA GLN A 184 -12.28 -0.20 -6.94
C GLN A 184 -12.61 -1.62 -7.45
N ASN A 185 -13.80 -2.13 -7.12
CA ASN A 185 -14.22 -3.40 -7.66
C ASN A 185 -14.45 -3.29 -9.18
N PRO A 186 -14.26 -4.37 -9.95
CA PRO A 186 -14.46 -4.35 -11.39
C PRO A 186 -15.88 -3.93 -11.81
N ASP A 187 -16.87 -4.26 -10.98
CA ASP A 187 -18.30 -4.02 -11.26
C ASP A 187 -18.81 -2.66 -10.79
N ASP A 188 -18.01 -1.87 -10.06
CA ASP A 188 -18.43 -0.55 -9.55
C ASP A 188 -18.65 0.49 -10.67
N ASP A 189 -18.22 0.21 -11.90
CA ASP A 189 -18.43 1.07 -13.08
C ASP A 189 -19.77 0.79 -13.81
N VAL A 190 -20.56 -0.16 -13.38
CA VAL A 190 -21.92 -0.35 -13.87
C VAL A 190 -22.74 0.83 -13.31
N ILE A 191 -22.86 1.89 -14.13
CA ILE A 191 -23.84 2.96 -13.89
C ILE A 191 -25.20 2.30 -13.92
N VAL A 192 -25.75 2.00 -12.74
CA VAL A 192 -27.18 1.67 -12.63
C VAL A 192 -27.89 2.95 -13.00
N PRO A 193 -28.63 3.02 -14.13
CA PRO A 193 -29.40 4.20 -14.49
C PRO A 193 -30.33 4.48 -13.31
N MET A 194 -30.31 5.72 -12.80
CA MET A 194 -31.26 6.13 -11.77
C MET A 194 -32.66 5.89 -12.31
N PRO A 195 -33.58 5.26 -11.57
CA PRO A 195 -34.95 5.08 -12.02
C PRO A 195 -35.58 6.46 -12.25
N GLY A 196 -35.75 6.87 -13.53
CA GLY A 196 -36.38 8.14 -13.88
C GLY A 196 -35.82 8.88 -15.09
N GLU A 197 -34.65 8.54 -15.62
CA GLU A 197 -34.18 9.09 -16.89
C GLU A 197 -34.67 8.22 -18.06
N ALA A 198 -35.78 8.57 -18.66
CA ALA A 198 -36.20 8.04 -19.93
C ALA A 198 -35.27 8.55 -21.04
N PRO A 199 -34.86 7.67 -22.01
CA PRO A 199 -34.10 8.14 -23.17
C PRO A 199 -34.92 9.10 -24.01
N GLY A 200 -34.43 10.34 -24.17
CA GLY A 200 -34.92 11.32 -25.13
C GLY A 200 -34.46 10.99 -26.55
#